data_ee41da0653594be2e69fa393a9f49a12
#
_entry.id   ee41da0653594be2e69fa393a9f49a12
#
_cell.length_a   1.000
_cell.length_b   1.000
_cell.length_c   1.000
_cell.angle_alpha   90.00
_cell.angle_beta   90.00
_cell.angle_gamma   90.00
#
_symmetry.space_group_name_H-M   'P 1'
#
loop_
_entity.id
_entity.type
_entity.pdbx_description
1 polymer ?
#
loop_
_entity_poly.entity_id
_entity_poly.type
_entity_poly.pdbx_seq_one_letter_code
_entity_poly.pdbx_strand_id
1 'polypeptide(L)'
;YIRENMPQIDVDIYLQPIMDEFMFLKNSDKITDKVDAGRIYDVFIVCDCAAYDRFEDFGVYFENAKKTVVYDHHISGQEIGDFSTIMPELSSCSELIYEAMNPEKISKSVAECLYLGIIHDTGVFKYQGVTARTMQIAGALMEKGIDFTNIIDNTFYMRTYRQSQVLGKALLESVLFCDGKCIFTILTRQEMEFYGVT
;
A
#
# COMPACT_ATOMS: atom_id res chain seq x y z
N TYR A 1 -13.76 -1.65 -6.19
CA TYR A 1 -14.84 -0.67 -6.30
C TYR A 1 -15.32 -0.54 -7.74
N ILE A 2 -14.46 -0.17 -8.71
CA ILE A 2 -14.86 0.02 -10.12
C ILE A 2 -15.49 -1.26 -10.68
N ARG A 3 -14.83 -2.42 -10.56
CA ARG A 3 -15.35 -3.71 -11.04
C ARG A 3 -16.71 -4.08 -10.44
N GLU A 4 -17.02 -3.65 -9.21
CA GLU A 4 -18.27 -3.97 -8.53
C GLU A 4 -19.41 -3.00 -8.87
N ASN A 5 -19.11 -1.73 -9.08
CA ASN A 5 -20.10 -0.68 -9.27
C ASN A 5 -20.26 -0.23 -10.71
N MET A 6 -19.31 -0.57 -11.59
CA MET A 6 -19.23 -0.20 -12.99
C MET A 6 -18.80 -1.42 -13.83
N PRO A 7 -19.63 -2.49 -13.89
CA PRO A 7 -19.24 -3.78 -14.50
C PRO A 7 -18.98 -3.70 -16.02
N GLN A 8 -19.36 -2.59 -16.66
CA GLN A 8 -19.07 -2.32 -18.06
C GLN A 8 -17.64 -1.82 -18.31
N ILE A 9 -16.89 -1.48 -17.23
CA ILE A 9 -15.50 -1.01 -17.32
C ILE A 9 -14.58 -2.20 -17.08
N ASP A 10 -13.70 -2.45 -18.03
CA ASP A 10 -12.60 -3.40 -17.88
C ASP A 10 -11.47 -2.74 -17.07
N VAL A 11 -10.93 -3.46 -16.08
CA VAL A 11 -9.94 -2.91 -15.16
C VAL A 11 -8.80 -3.90 -14.97
N ASP A 12 -7.59 -3.48 -15.26
CA ASP A 12 -6.36 -4.19 -14.91
C ASP A 12 -5.66 -3.51 -13.74
N ILE A 13 -4.88 -4.28 -12.98
CA ILE A 13 -4.11 -3.78 -11.84
C ILE A 13 -2.66 -4.22 -12.03
N TYR A 14 -1.77 -3.24 -12.05
CA TYR A 14 -0.34 -3.44 -12.21
C TYR A 14 0.39 -3.11 -10.93
N LEU A 15 1.09 -4.09 -10.39
CA LEU A 15 2.01 -3.95 -9.25
C LEU A 15 3.13 -4.97 -9.40
N GLN A 16 4.26 -4.73 -8.76
CA GLN A 16 5.26 -5.77 -8.50
C GLN A 16 4.62 -6.91 -7.71
N PRO A 17 5.19 -8.12 -7.73
CA PRO A 17 4.63 -9.26 -7.01
C PRO A 17 4.34 -8.91 -5.55
N ILE A 18 3.08 -9.10 -5.16
CA ILE A 18 2.65 -8.82 -3.78
C ILE A 18 3.03 -9.98 -2.85
N MET A 19 3.26 -9.66 -1.59
CA MET A 19 3.60 -10.65 -0.56
C MET A 19 2.40 -11.55 -0.23
N ASP A 20 2.67 -12.77 0.20
CA ASP A 20 1.65 -13.79 0.49
C ASP A 20 0.60 -13.32 1.51
N GLU A 21 1.00 -12.49 2.48
CA GLU A 21 0.10 -11.93 3.48
C GLU A 21 -1.02 -11.04 2.93
N PHE A 22 -0.90 -10.56 1.68
CA PHE A 22 -1.93 -9.75 1.01
C PHE A 22 -2.82 -10.56 0.06
N MET A 23 -2.53 -11.85 -0.15
CA MET A 23 -3.27 -12.70 -1.09
C MET A 23 -4.71 -12.99 -0.67
N PHE A 24 -5.10 -12.67 0.56
CA PHE A 24 -6.50 -12.76 1.01
C PHE A 24 -7.42 -11.70 0.40
N LEU A 25 -6.85 -10.62 -0.12
CA LEU A 25 -7.64 -9.56 -0.73
C LEU A 25 -8.32 -10.04 -2.01
N LYS A 26 -9.58 -9.66 -2.18
CA LYS A 26 -10.36 -10.03 -3.37
C LYS A 26 -9.69 -9.52 -4.65
N ASN A 27 -9.51 -10.39 -5.62
CA ASN A 27 -8.83 -10.16 -6.90
C ASN A 27 -7.32 -9.89 -6.80
N SER A 28 -6.65 -10.21 -5.70
CA SER A 28 -5.19 -10.18 -5.62
C SER A 28 -4.53 -11.07 -6.68
N ASP A 29 -5.18 -12.19 -7.02
CA ASP A 29 -4.79 -13.11 -8.09
C ASP A 29 -4.81 -12.50 -9.51
N LYS A 30 -5.42 -11.32 -9.67
CA LYS A 30 -5.51 -10.58 -10.95
C LYS A 30 -4.52 -9.44 -11.05
N ILE A 31 -3.69 -9.23 -10.04
CA ILE A 31 -2.58 -8.29 -10.09
C ILE A 31 -1.48 -8.89 -10.95
N THR A 32 -0.88 -8.09 -11.80
CA THR A 32 0.19 -8.52 -12.71
C THR A 32 1.33 -7.51 -12.74
N ASP A 33 2.55 -8.01 -12.87
CA ASP A 33 3.77 -7.25 -13.16
C ASP A 33 4.13 -7.28 -14.66
N LYS A 34 3.35 -8.01 -15.47
CA LYS A 34 3.63 -8.21 -16.89
C LYS A 34 3.10 -7.05 -17.71
N VAL A 35 3.97 -6.37 -18.43
CA VAL A 35 3.64 -5.29 -19.34
C VAL A 35 3.31 -5.84 -20.73
N ASP A 36 2.15 -5.43 -21.26
CA ASP A 36 1.79 -5.58 -22.67
C ASP A 36 1.80 -4.18 -23.32
N ALA A 37 2.89 -3.84 -23.97
CA ALA A 37 3.07 -2.54 -24.60
C ALA A 37 2.07 -2.23 -25.74
N GLY A 38 1.36 -3.25 -26.24
CA GLY A 38 0.29 -3.08 -27.24
C GLY A 38 -1.05 -2.66 -26.65
N ARG A 39 -1.21 -2.74 -25.33
CA ARG A 39 -2.47 -2.39 -24.67
C ARG A 39 -2.55 -0.89 -24.38
N ILE A 40 -3.63 -0.26 -24.83
CA ILE A 40 -3.91 1.17 -24.61
C ILE A 40 -5.13 1.28 -23.71
N TYR A 41 -5.04 2.16 -22.70
CA TYR A 41 -6.11 2.42 -21.76
C TYR A 41 -6.82 3.74 -22.04
N ASP A 42 -8.13 3.78 -21.83
CA ASP A 42 -8.88 5.03 -21.84
C ASP A 42 -8.51 5.92 -20.65
N VAL A 43 -8.29 5.29 -19.49
CA VAL A 43 -7.83 5.97 -18.27
C VAL A 43 -6.75 5.15 -17.60
N PHE A 44 -5.63 5.76 -17.24
CA PHE A 44 -4.61 5.19 -16.38
C PHE A 44 -4.62 5.92 -15.04
N ILE A 45 -4.82 5.18 -13.95
CA ILE A 45 -4.89 5.73 -12.60
C ILE A 45 -3.65 5.31 -11.84
N VAL A 46 -2.93 6.30 -11.30
CA VAL A 46 -1.78 6.10 -10.41
C VAL A 46 -2.23 6.41 -8.99
N CYS A 47 -1.94 5.53 -8.07
CA CYS A 47 -2.22 5.70 -6.65
C CYS A 47 -0.93 5.57 -5.85
N ASP A 48 -0.69 6.52 -4.92
CA ASP A 48 0.41 6.51 -3.97
C ASP A 48 1.81 6.59 -4.59
N CYS A 49 1.89 7.18 -5.78
CA CYS A 49 3.13 7.24 -6.54
C CYS A 49 3.12 8.43 -7.53
N ALA A 50 3.18 9.66 -7.02
CA ALA A 50 3.23 10.86 -7.87
C ALA A 50 4.68 11.22 -8.25
N ALA A 51 5.43 10.26 -8.82
CA ALA A 51 6.77 10.46 -9.36
C ALA A 51 6.98 9.50 -10.53
N TYR A 52 7.26 10.07 -11.70
CA TYR A 52 7.33 9.31 -12.95
C TYR A 52 8.40 8.21 -12.95
N ASP A 53 9.54 8.47 -12.34
CA ASP A 53 10.66 7.52 -12.19
C ASP A 53 10.31 6.28 -11.34
N ARG A 54 9.19 6.31 -10.63
CA ARG A 54 8.69 5.18 -9.82
C ARG A 54 7.71 4.27 -10.58
N PHE A 55 7.32 4.63 -11.79
CA PHE A 55 6.38 3.81 -12.58
C PHE A 55 7.06 2.60 -13.20
N GLU A 56 8.38 2.56 -13.22
CA GLU A 56 9.16 1.47 -13.83
C GLU A 56 8.65 1.15 -15.25
N ASP A 57 8.47 -0.12 -15.56
CA ASP A 57 7.98 -0.57 -16.87
C ASP A 57 6.53 -0.15 -17.15
N PHE A 58 5.74 0.22 -16.12
CA PHE A 58 4.34 0.65 -16.29
C PHE A 58 4.20 2.08 -16.84
N GLY A 59 5.30 2.84 -16.91
CA GLY A 59 5.32 4.17 -17.52
C GLY A 59 4.79 4.20 -18.94
N VAL A 60 4.94 3.11 -19.71
CA VAL A 60 4.38 2.98 -21.06
C VAL A 60 2.86 3.17 -21.09
N TYR A 61 2.15 2.74 -20.07
CA TYR A 61 0.69 2.92 -19.99
C TYR A 61 0.31 4.35 -19.64
N PHE A 62 1.10 5.01 -18.78
CA PHE A 62 0.91 6.42 -18.47
C PHE A 62 1.09 7.29 -19.70
N GLU A 63 2.10 7.03 -20.52
CA GLU A 63 2.39 7.79 -21.74
C GLU A 63 1.36 7.59 -22.84
N ASN A 64 0.77 6.39 -22.95
CA ASN A 64 -0.12 6.04 -24.05
C ASN A 64 -1.61 6.05 -23.68
N ALA A 65 -1.98 6.27 -22.42
CA ALA A 65 -3.38 6.39 -22.01
C ALA A 65 -4.04 7.65 -22.61
N LYS A 66 -5.34 7.58 -22.89
CA LYS A 66 -6.10 8.76 -23.35
C LYS A 66 -6.26 9.81 -22.25
N LYS A 67 -6.29 9.36 -20.99
CA LYS A 67 -6.36 10.22 -19.80
C LYS A 67 -5.54 9.58 -18.66
N THR A 68 -4.91 10.43 -17.88
CA THR A 68 -4.12 10.04 -16.72
C THR A 68 -4.65 10.73 -15.47
N VAL A 69 -4.80 9.96 -14.39
CA VAL A 69 -5.27 10.43 -13.08
C VAL A 69 -4.28 9.99 -12.01
N VAL A 70 -3.89 10.91 -11.15
CA VAL A 70 -2.93 10.64 -10.07
C VAL A 70 -3.56 11.02 -8.73
N TYR A 71 -3.51 10.08 -7.79
CA TYR A 71 -3.85 10.29 -6.38
C TYR A 71 -2.63 10.00 -5.53
N ASP A 72 -2.22 10.98 -4.72
CA ASP A 72 -1.07 10.83 -3.83
C ASP A 72 -1.23 11.68 -2.56
N HIS A 73 -0.51 11.31 -1.51
CA HIS A 73 -0.45 12.08 -0.26
C HIS A 73 0.99 12.43 0.16
N HIS A 74 1.98 12.10 -0.66
CA HIS A 74 3.37 12.45 -0.33
C HIS A 74 3.66 13.93 -0.57
N ILE A 75 4.39 14.55 0.38
CA ILE A 75 4.84 15.96 0.26
C ILE A 75 5.73 16.16 -0.98
N SER A 76 6.47 15.13 -1.38
CA SER A 76 7.32 15.14 -2.58
C SER A 76 6.56 14.83 -3.87
N GLY A 77 5.26 14.61 -3.80
CA GLY A 77 4.42 14.31 -4.96
C GLY A 77 4.49 15.43 -5.99
N GLN A 78 4.52 15.04 -7.26
CA GLN A 78 4.54 15.96 -8.40
C GLN A 78 3.18 15.98 -9.07
N GLU A 79 2.73 17.16 -9.49
CA GLU A 79 1.54 17.29 -10.34
C GLU A 79 1.87 16.78 -11.74
N ILE A 80 1.62 15.50 -11.98
CA ILE A 80 1.84 14.82 -13.26
C ILE A 80 0.52 14.26 -13.78
N GLY A 81 0.44 14.08 -15.11
CA GLY A 81 -0.79 13.61 -15.74
C GLY A 81 -1.84 14.70 -16.02
N ASP A 82 -2.99 14.29 -16.56
CA ASP A 82 -4.08 15.22 -16.88
C ASP A 82 -4.82 15.73 -15.64
N PHE A 83 -4.95 14.88 -14.62
CA PHE A 83 -5.60 15.20 -13.36
C PHE A 83 -4.74 14.67 -12.22
N SER A 84 -4.37 15.55 -11.31
CA SER A 84 -3.56 15.19 -10.14
C SER A 84 -4.22 15.70 -8.86
N THR A 85 -4.34 14.86 -7.87
CA THR A 85 -4.82 15.22 -6.54
C THR A 85 -3.78 14.75 -5.54
N ILE A 86 -3.02 15.72 -4.99
CA ILE A 86 -1.97 15.47 -4.01
C ILE A 86 -2.37 16.16 -2.71
N MET A 87 -2.57 15.41 -1.65
CA MET A 87 -3.08 15.90 -0.35
C MET A 87 -2.18 15.43 0.81
N PRO A 88 -1.06 16.13 1.05
CA PRO A 88 -0.08 15.75 2.08
C PRO A 88 -0.60 15.81 3.52
N GLU A 89 -1.73 16.45 3.75
CA GLU A 89 -2.39 16.51 5.05
C GLU A 89 -3.15 15.23 5.40
N LEU A 90 -3.40 14.34 4.44
CA LEU A 90 -4.06 13.07 4.68
C LEU A 90 -3.07 12.01 5.13
N SER A 91 -3.54 11.09 5.96
CA SER A 91 -2.69 10.05 6.56
C SER A 91 -2.24 8.97 5.59
N SER A 92 -2.93 8.83 4.46
CA SER A 92 -2.67 7.81 3.45
C SER A 92 -3.35 8.13 2.12
N CYS A 93 -2.84 7.59 1.03
CA CYS A 93 -3.54 7.62 -0.25
C CYS A 93 -4.90 6.87 -0.17
N SER A 94 -5.00 5.83 0.66
CA SER A 94 -6.26 5.11 0.88
C SER A 94 -7.34 5.99 1.52
N GLU A 95 -6.98 6.91 2.40
CA GLU A 95 -7.91 7.93 2.94
C GLU A 95 -8.41 8.85 1.82
N LEU A 96 -7.51 9.34 0.96
CA LEU A 96 -7.85 10.15 -0.21
C LEU A 96 -8.81 9.42 -1.17
N ILE A 97 -8.53 8.16 -1.47
CA ILE A 97 -9.37 7.33 -2.34
C ILE A 97 -10.75 7.08 -1.71
N TYR A 98 -10.83 6.90 -0.38
CA TYR A 98 -12.12 6.80 0.32
C TYR A 98 -12.97 8.05 0.11
N GLU A 99 -12.38 9.24 0.23
CA GLU A 99 -13.08 10.52 0.03
C GLU A 99 -13.59 10.70 -1.42
N ALA A 100 -12.91 10.09 -2.38
CA ALA A 100 -13.34 10.11 -3.78
C ALA A 100 -14.45 9.09 -4.11
N MET A 101 -14.77 8.17 -3.18
CA MET A 101 -15.77 7.13 -3.38
C MET A 101 -17.13 7.52 -2.78
N ASN A 102 -18.21 6.90 -3.28
CA ASN A 102 -19.49 6.92 -2.59
C ASN A 102 -19.47 5.87 -1.46
N PRO A 103 -19.55 6.28 -0.17
CA PRO A 103 -19.43 5.35 0.98
C PRO A 103 -20.50 4.26 1.00
N GLU A 104 -21.69 4.52 0.46
CA GLU A 104 -22.77 3.53 0.40
C GLU A 104 -22.47 2.38 -0.55
N LYS A 105 -21.59 2.62 -1.55
CA LYS A 105 -21.17 1.65 -2.55
C LYS A 105 -19.87 0.93 -2.18
N ILE A 106 -19.32 1.18 -1.02
CA ILE A 106 -18.14 0.48 -0.52
C ILE A 106 -18.59 -0.87 0.04
N SER A 107 -18.21 -1.94 -0.63
CA SER A 107 -18.42 -3.32 -0.18
C SER A 107 -17.40 -3.70 0.90
N LYS A 108 -17.64 -4.83 1.57
CA LYS A 108 -16.67 -5.40 2.53
C LYS A 108 -15.28 -5.55 1.91
N SER A 109 -15.18 -6.11 0.69
CA SER A 109 -13.89 -6.34 0.05
C SER A 109 -13.15 -5.04 -0.33
N VAL A 110 -13.88 -3.99 -0.70
CA VAL A 110 -13.29 -2.66 -0.90
C VAL A 110 -12.82 -2.06 0.41
N ALA A 111 -13.63 -2.23 1.48
CA ALA A 111 -13.27 -1.76 2.80
C ALA A 111 -12.01 -2.45 3.36
N GLU A 112 -11.83 -3.75 3.11
CA GLU A 112 -10.61 -4.49 3.48
C GLU A 112 -9.37 -3.87 2.82
N CYS A 113 -9.43 -3.56 1.52
CA CYS A 113 -8.31 -2.91 0.81
C CYS A 113 -8.00 -1.52 1.35
N LEU A 114 -9.02 -0.67 1.56
CA LEU A 114 -8.83 0.69 2.06
C LEU A 114 -8.30 0.69 3.49
N TYR A 115 -8.86 -0.17 4.35
CA TYR A 115 -8.42 -0.31 5.74
C TYR A 115 -6.97 -0.77 5.81
N LEU A 116 -6.58 -1.76 4.98
CA LEU A 116 -5.21 -2.23 4.88
C LEU A 116 -4.24 -1.09 4.53
N GLY A 117 -4.54 -0.29 3.50
CA GLY A 117 -3.69 0.85 3.13
C GLY A 117 -3.56 1.87 4.27
N ILE A 118 -4.68 2.22 4.94
CA ILE A 118 -4.64 3.15 6.07
C ILE A 118 -3.75 2.63 7.20
N ILE A 119 -3.88 1.37 7.63
CA ILE A 119 -3.08 0.84 8.75
C ILE A 119 -1.59 0.73 8.42
N HIS A 120 -1.24 0.43 7.16
CA HIS A 120 0.16 0.34 6.77
C HIS A 120 0.83 1.72 6.73
N ASP A 121 0.20 2.74 6.14
CA ASP A 121 0.72 4.09 6.08
C ASP A 121 0.79 4.78 7.44
N THR A 122 -0.13 4.44 8.33
CA THR A 122 -0.23 5.06 9.66
C THR A 122 0.51 4.30 10.76
N GLY A 123 1.15 3.17 10.43
CA GLY A 123 1.73 2.27 11.43
C GLY A 123 0.71 1.84 12.48
N VAL A 124 -0.47 1.41 12.03
CA VAL A 124 -1.64 1.09 12.86
C VAL A 124 -2.02 2.27 13.75
N PHE A 125 -2.25 3.42 13.11
CA PHE A 125 -2.68 4.68 13.72
C PHE A 125 -1.67 5.31 14.72
N LYS A 126 -0.37 5.02 14.59
CA LYS A 126 0.66 5.53 15.51
C LYS A 126 1.40 6.76 15.00
N TYR A 127 1.42 6.99 13.68
CA TYR A 127 2.20 8.07 13.09
C TYR A 127 1.48 9.42 13.14
N GLN A 128 2.25 10.51 13.06
CA GLN A 128 1.76 11.88 13.26
C GLN A 128 0.70 12.34 12.25
N GLY A 129 0.63 11.74 11.07
CA GLY A 129 -0.37 12.07 10.05
C GLY A 129 -1.80 11.61 10.39
N VAL A 130 -2.00 10.84 11.46
CA VAL A 130 -3.32 10.35 11.87
C VAL A 130 -4.16 11.50 12.45
N THR A 131 -5.38 11.66 11.92
CA THR A 131 -6.33 12.67 12.34
C THR A 131 -7.62 12.04 12.88
N ALA A 132 -8.50 12.86 13.46
CA ALA A 132 -9.85 12.41 13.83
C ALA A 132 -10.62 11.91 12.60
N ARG A 133 -10.39 12.50 11.42
CA ARG A 133 -11.01 12.07 10.16
C ARG A 133 -10.54 10.67 9.75
N THR A 134 -9.24 10.39 9.85
CA THR A 134 -8.66 9.05 9.63
C THR A 134 -9.38 8.00 10.48
N MET A 135 -9.58 8.28 11.77
CA MET A 135 -10.26 7.36 12.69
C MET A 135 -11.76 7.18 12.36
N GLN A 136 -12.43 8.23 11.91
CA GLN A 136 -13.82 8.14 11.45
C GLN A 136 -13.95 7.26 10.22
N ILE A 137 -13.06 7.42 9.25
CA ILE A 137 -13.03 6.59 8.04
C ILE A 137 -12.74 5.14 8.41
N ALA A 138 -11.73 4.89 9.24
CA ALA A 138 -11.41 3.54 9.72
C ALA A 138 -12.64 2.88 10.41
N GLY A 139 -13.35 3.63 11.27
CA GLY A 139 -14.60 3.18 11.89
C GLY A 139 -15.67 2.83 10.87
N ALA A 140 -15.90 3.69 9.88
CA ALA A 140 -16.86 3.44 8.81
C ALA A 140 -16.50 2.21 7.95
N LEU A 141 -15.22 1.96 7.73
CA LEU A 141 -14.76 0.74 7.06
C LEU A 141 -14.98 -0.51 7.92
N MET A 142 -14.76 -0.42 9.24
CA MET A 142 -15.06 -1.51 10.19
C MET A 142 -16.54 -1.86 10.21
N GLU A 143 -17.46 -0.88 10.10
CA GLU A 143 -18.91 -1.09 10.01
C GLU A 143 -19.31 -1.92 8.77
N LYS A 144 -18.45 -2.02 7.72
CA LYS A 144 -18.68 -2.92 6.59
C LYS A 144 -18.43 -4.41 6.94
N GLY A 145 -18.11 -4.73 8.19
CA GLY A 145 -17.93 -6.09 8.70
C GLY A 145 -16.62 -6.74 8.30
N ILE A 146 -15.56 -5.95 8.12
CA ILE A 146 -14.20 -6.47 7.90
C ILE A 146 -13.67 -7.13 9.16
N ASP A 147 -12.81 -8.12 9.01
CA ASP A 147 -12.07 -8.71 10.13
C ASP A 147 -10.78 -7.91 10.38
N PHE A 148 -10.94 -6.71 10.95
CA PHE A 148 -9.85 -5.76 11.12
C PHE A 148 -8.74 -6.31 12.02
N THR A 149 -9.07 -7.12 13.02
CA THR A 149 -8.07 -7.74 13.91
C THR A 149 -7.18 -8.69 13.12
N ASN A 150 -7.77 -9.57 12.34
CA ASN A 150 -7.04 -10.50 11.49
C ASN A 150 -6.21 -9.78 10.43
N ILE A 151 -6.74 -8.68 9.86
CA ILE A 151 -5.97 -7.86 8.90
C ILE A 151 -4.73 -7.28 9.58
N ILE A 152 -4.88 -6.64 10.75
CA ILE A 152 -3.75 -6.06 11.47
C ILE A 152 -2.72 -7.13 11.86
N ASP A 153 -3.18 -8.22 12.47
CA ASP A 153 -2.28 -9.26 12.97
C ASP A 153 -1.48 -9.89 11.84
N ASN A 154 -2.14 -10.32 10.76
CA ASN A 154 -1.48 -11.06 9.69
C ASN A 154 -0.61 -10.19 8.78
N THR A 155 -0.93 -8.91 8.62
CA THR A 155 -0.21 -8.06 7.66
C THR A 155 0.78 -7.10 8.31
N PHE A 156 0.68 -6.86 9.61
CA PHE A 156 1.54 -5.89 10.30
C PHE A 156 2.35 -6.47 11.47
N TYR A 157 1.76 -7.36 12.27
CA TYR A 157 2.42 -7.86 13.48
C TYR A 157 2.94 -9.28 13.37
N MET A 158 2.33 -10.13 12.56
CA MET A 158 2.76 -11.52 12.45
C MET A 158 4.18 -11.62 11.88
N ARG A 159 4.98 -12.44 12.53
CA ARG A 159 6.31 -12.79 12.09
C ARG A 159 6.48 -14.31 12.12
N THR A 160 7.13 -14.82 11.11
CA THR A 160 7.53 -16.23 11.12
C THR A 160 8.53 -16.49 12.24
N TYR A 161 8.67 -17.75 12.63
CA TYR A 161 9.69 -18.15 13.61
C TYR A 161 11.09 -17.72 13.19
N ARG A 162 11.44 -17.86 11.90
CA ARG A 162 12.72 -17.44 11.34
C ARG A 162 12.94 -15.93 11.44
N GLN A 163 11.94 -15.14 11.07
CA GLN A 163 12.02 -13.68 11.23
C GLN A 163 12.19 -13.26 12.70
N SER A 164 11.53 -13.97 13.63
CA SER A 164 11.68 -13.74 15.06
C SER A 164 13.07 -14.10 15.56
N GLN A 165 13.68 -15.18 15.05
CA GLN A 165 15.06 -15.55 15.37
C GLN A 165 16.05 -14.48 14.87
N VAL A 166 15.90 -14.01 13.63
CA VAL A 166 16.74 -12.94 13.06
C VAL A 166 16.61 -11.65 13.88
N LEU A 167 15.38 -11.27 14.24
CA LEU A 167 15.15 -10.11 15.07
C LEU A 167 15.80 -10.26 16.45
N GLY A 168 15.66 -11.43 17.08
CA GLY A 168 16.29 -11.73 18.36
C GLY A 168 17.82 -11.61 18.30
N LYS A 169 18.45 -12.21 17.27
CA LYS A 169 19.88 -12.05 17.01
C LYS A 169 20.26 -10.59 16.82
N ALA A 170 19.56 -9.88 15.95
CA ALA A 170 19.82 -8.47 15.66
C ALA A 170 19.77 -7.59 16.91
N LEU A 171 18.82 -7.83 17.80
CA LEU A 171 18.70 -7.12 19.08
C LEU A 171 19.82 -7.46 20.06
N LEU A 172 20.17 -8.75 20.19
CA LEU A 172 21.22 -9.21 21.13
C LEU A 172 22.60 -8.74 20.70
N GLU A 173 22.89 -8.67 19.42
CA GLU A 173 24.17 -8.25 18.88
C GLU A 173 24.22 -6.75 18.51
N SER A 174 23.17 -6.01 18.84
CA SER A 174 23.14 -4.59 18.59
C SER A 174 24.09 -3.81 19.49
N VAL A 175 24.69 -2.77 18.93
CA VAL A 175 25.65 -1.88 19.61
C VAL A 175 25.07 -0.49 19.72
N LEU A 176 25.08 0.06 20.93
CA LEU A 176 24.74 1.45 21.19
C LEU A 176 25.96 2.35 20.95
N PHE A 177 25.76 3.47 20.30
CA PHE A 177 26.79 4.50 20.08
C PHE A 177 26.19 5.91 20.16
N CYS A 178 27.01 6.94 20.04
CA CYS A 178 26.60 8.35 20.21
C CYS A 178 25.86 8.58 21.54
N ASP A 179 26.45 8.18 22.65
CA ASP A 179 25.88 8.31 24.01
C ASP A 179 24.47 7.68 24.12
N GLY A 180 24.29 6.53 23.47
CA GLY A 180 23.03 5.77 23.51
C GLY A 180 21.91 6.32 22.60
N LYS A 181 22.22 7.29 21.76
CA LYS A 181 21.23 7.90 20.84
C LYS A 181 21.06 7.11 19.54
N CYS A 182 22.02 6.25 19.21
CA CYS A 182 21.98 5.43 18.02
C CYS A 182 22.23 3.96 18.39
N ILE A 183 21.60 3.08 17.63
CA ILE A 183 21.78 1.63 17.71
C ILE A 183 21.99 1.08 16.31
N PHE A 184 22.93 0.16 16.14
CA PHE A 184 23.07 -0.58 14.89
C PHE A 184 23.35 -2.06 15.16
N THR A 185 23.04 -2.88 14.17
CA THR A 185 23.42 -4.28 14.11
C THR A 185 23.81 -4.60 12.66
N ILE A 186 24.56 -5.66 12.47
CA ILE A 186 24.98 -6.14 11.15
C ILE A 186 24.49 -7.58 10.99
N LEU A 187 23.74 -7.82 9.93
CA LEU A 187 23.40 -9.15 9.47
C LEU A 187 24.21 -9.42 8.19
N THR A 188 25.11 -10.40 8.25
CA THR A 188 25.86 -10.81 7.09
C THR A 188 25.00 -11.58 6.12
N ARG A 189 25.39 -11.60 4.85
CA ARG A 189 24.70 -12.41 3.84
C ARG A 189 24.63 -13.88 4.22
N GLN A 190 25.70 -14.43 4.79
CA GLN A 190 25.74 -15.82 5.25
C GLN A 190 24.71 -16.09 6.35
N GLU A 191 24.51 -15.15 7.26
CA GLU A 191 23.48 -15.26 8.31
C GLU A 191 22.08 -15.16 7.74
N MET A 192 21.85 -14.24 6.79
CA MET A 192 20.56 -14.15 6.10
C MET A 192 20.22 -15.44 5.36
N GLU A 193 21.18 -16.01 4.65
CA GLU A 193 21.05 -17.32 3.98
C GLU A 193 20.76 -18.45 4.98
N PHE A 194 21.48 -18.48 6.12
CA PHE A 194 21.26 -19.48 7.18
C PHE A 194 19.84 -19.44 7.75
N TYR A 195 19.31 -18.25 7.97
CA TYR A 195 17.94 -18.08 8.48
C TYR A 195 16.88 -18.18 7.36
N GLY A 196 17.30 -18.19 6.08
CA GLY A 196 16.39 -18.22 4.93
C GLY A 196 15.53 -16.97 4.84
N VAL A 197 16.14 -15.83 5.16
CA VAL A 197 15.55 -14.49 4.96
C VAL A 197 16.37 -13.78 3.88
N THR A 198 15.73 -13.38 2.80
CA THR A 198 16.37 -12.70 1.66
C THR A 198 15.66 -11.40 1.36
#